data_194395c8d8de4a2f5550ae4ae633ad96
#
_entry.id   194395c8d8de4a2f5550ae4ae633ad96
#
_cell.length_a   1.000
_cell.length_b   1.000
_cell.length_c   1.000
_cell.angle_alpha   90.00
_cell.angle_beta   90.00
_cell.angle_gamma   90.00
#
_symmetry.space_group_name_H-M   'P 1'
#
loop_
_entity.id
_entity.type
_entity.pdbx_description
1 polymer ?
#
loop_
_entity_poly.entity_id
_entity_poly.type
_entity_poly.pdbx_seq_one_letter_code
_entity_poly.pdbx_strand_id
1 'polypeptide(L)' 'MENEWTELLMTYDEIEAEMIKDLLESGGIPVVIRSSKVRPYPVSIGKMGEVKLLVRRTDLEAARAALKQE' A
#
# COMPACT_ATOMS: atom_id res chain seq x y z
N MET A 1 -9.60 -11.65 -14.74
CA MET A 1 -8.42 -11.70 -14.92
C MET A 1 -7.67 -11.96 -13.76
N GLU A 2 -6.73 -12.65 -13.84
CA GLU A 2 -6.00 -12.99 -12.75
C GLU A 2 -5.16 -11.93 -12.27
N ASN A 3 -5.03 -10.87 -12.88
CA ASN A 3 -4.20 -9.87 -12.39
C ASN A 3 -4.94 -8.83 -11.66
N GLU A 4 -6.00 -9.15 -11.06
CA GLU A 4 -6.72 -8.21 -10.35
C GLU A 4 -6.02 -7.73 -9.12
N TRP A 5 -5.95 -6.46 -8.87
CA TRP A 5 -5.33 -5.91 -7.69
C TRP A 5 -6.37 -5.54 -6.66
N THR A 6 -6.08 -5.80 -5.43
CA THR A 6 -7.05 -5.53 -4.39
C THR A 6 -6.37 -4.80 -3.26
N GLU A 7 -7.09 -3.99 -2.54
CA GLU A 7 -6.52 -3.19 -1.49
C GLU A 7 -6.14 -4.04 -0.32
N LEU A 8 -4.92 -3.96 0.12
CA LEU A 8 -4.47 -4.69 1.26
C LEU A 8 -4.63 -3.87 2.51
N LEU A 9 -4.20 -2.64 2.48
CA LEU A 9 -4.36 -1.78 3.62
C LEU A 9 -4.23 -0.34 3.19
N MET A 10 -4.54 0.57 4.05
CA MET A 10 -4.49 1.96 3.76
C MET A 10 -3.83 2.66 4.92
N THR A 11 -3.00 3.63 4.64
CA THR A 11 -2.36 4.36 5.69
C THR A 11 -2.27 5.82 5.26
N TYR A 12 -1.98 6.70 6.17
CA TYR A 12 -1.82 8.08 5.83
C TYR A 12 -0.35 8.45 5.85
N ASP A 13 0.52 7.50 6.08
CA ASP A 13 1.92 7.78 6.18
C ASP A 13 2.65 7.17 4.99
N GLU A 14 3.21 7.98 4.14
CA GLU A 14 3.87 7.49 2.98
C GLU A 14 5.10 6.70 3.32
N ILE A 15 5.78 7.03 4.36
CA ILE A 15 6.96 6.31 4.75
C ILE A 15 6.58 4.92 5.20
N GLU A 16 5.50 4.82 5.94
CA GLU A 16 5.07 3.54 6.38
C GLU A 16 4.68 2.70 5.16
N ALA A 17 4.03 3.30 4.20
CA ALA A 17 3.60 2.57 3.03
C ALA A 17 4.81 2.01 2.28
N GLU A 18 5.87 2.77 2.18
CA GLU A 18 7.03 2.31 1.49
C GLU A 18 7.72 1.21 2.25
N MET A 19 7.72 1.27 3.55
CA MET A 19 8.32 0.22 4.32
C MET A 19 7.57 -1.07 4.15
N ILE A 20 6.26 -0.99 4.14
CA ILE A 20 5.46 -2.17 3.98
C ILE A 20 5.65 -2.73 2.59
N LYS A 21 5.75 -1.88 1.59
CA LYS A 21 5.95 -2.33 0.26
C LYS A 21 7.27 -3.07 0.16
N ASP A 22 8.32 -2.52 0.75
CA ASP A 22 9.60 -3.16 0.71
C ASP A 22 9.56 -4.51 1.40
N LEU A 23 8.88 -4.59 2.49
CA LEU A 23 8.80 -5.82 3.20
C LEU A 23 8.11 -6.88 2.37
N LEU A 24 7.02 -6.55 1.74
CA LEU A 24 6.29 -7.52 0.96
C LEU A 24 7.05 -7.89 -0.30
N GLU A 25 7.69 -6.94 -0.92
CA GLU A 25 8.41 -7.23 -2.12
C GLU A 25 9.63 -8.09 -1.84
N SER A 26 10.20 -7.96 -0.68
CA SER A 26 11.31 -8.77 -0.35
C SER A 26 10.85 -10.22 -0.18
N GLY A 27 9.62 -10.44 0.05
CA GLY A 27 9.11 -11.77 0.14
C GLY A 27 8.52 -12.26 -1.18
N GLY A 28 8.69 -11.52 -2.22
CA GLY A 28 8.19 -11.93 -3.51
C GLY A 28 6.78 -11.53 -3.83
N ILE A 29 6.22 -10.61 -3.08
CA ILE A 29 4.86 -10.20 -3.32
C ILE A 29 4.85 -8.82 -3.95
N PRO A 30 4.42 -8.68 -5.17
CA PRO A 30 4.41 -7.37 -5.81
C PRO A 30 3.38 -6.46 -5.18
N VAL A 31 3.69 -5.22 -5.02
CA VAL A 31 2.79 -4.27 -4.38
C VAL A 31 2.69 -3.01 -5.21
N VAL A 32 1.50 -2.47 -5.30
CA VAL A 32 1.29 -1.23 -5.99
C VAL A 32 0.82 -0.22 -4.97
N ILE A 33 1.38 0.97 -4.97
CA ILE A 33 0.95 1.99 -4.07
C ILE A 33 0.13 3.00 -4.81
N ARG A 34 -1.05 3.33 -4.33
CA ARG A 34 -1.87 4.31 -4.93
C ARG A 34 -2.12 5.40 -3.95
N SER A 35 -1.72 6.59 -4.23
CA SER A 35 -1.86 7.67 -3.32
C SER A 35 -2.86 8.63 -3.81
N SER A 36 -3.72 9.09 -3.01
CA SER A 36 -4.68 10.01 -3.41
C SER A 36 -4.19 11.37 -3.10
N LYS A 37 -3.10 11.78 -3.64
CA LYS A 37 -2.58 13.00 -3.41
C LYS A 37 -3.36 14.06 -4.02
N VAL A 38 -3.80 14.94 -3.41
CA VAL A 38 -4.53 15.93 -3.94
C VAL A 38 -3.80 16.94 -4.64
N ARG A 39 -4.29 17.80 -5.25
CA ARG A 39 -3.72 18.77 -5.94
C ARG A 39 -2.94 19.58 -5.16
N PRO A 40 -2.07 20.12 -5.61
CA PRO A 40 -1.16 20.89 -4.95
C PRO A 40 -1.70 22.16 -4.53
N TYR A 41 -2.59 22.27 -3.81
CA TYR A 41 -3.02 23.46 -3.37
C TYR A 41 -2.21 23.85 -2.23
N PRO A 42 -1.84 24.97 -2.10
CA PRO A 42 -0.97 25.41 -1.07
C PRO A 42 -1.55 25.19 0.24
N VAL A 43 -2.71 24.99 0.31
CA VAL A 43 -3.20 24.81 1.55
C VAL A 43 -3.19 23.52 2.10
N SER A 44 -2.75 22.67 1.53
CA SER A 44 -2.78 21.36 2.00
C SER A 44 -2.00 21.23 3.15
N ILE A 45 -2.25 21.67 4.14
CA ILE A 45 -1.46 21.54 5.19
C ILE A 45 -1.50 20.29 5.86
N GLY A 46 -0.58 19.63 5.91
CA GLY A 46 -0.47 18.45 6.66
C GLY A 46 -1.36 17.37 6.40
N LYS A 47 -2.18 17.39 5.59
CA LYS A 47 -2.94 16.32 5.37
C LYS A 47 -2.47 15.57 4.28
N MET A 48 -2.03 14.42 4.44
CA MET A 48 -1.53 13.67 3.42
C MET A 48 -2.53 12.93 2.83
N GLY A 49 -3.07 12.67 2.14
CA GLY A 49 -3.98 11.84 1.53
C GLY A 49 -3.86 10.43 1.88
N GLU A 50 -4.77 9.64 1.48
CA GLU A 50 -4.73 8.26 1.76
C GLU A 50 -3.76 7.57 0.86
N VAL A 51 -3.02 6.65 1.37
CA VAL A 51 -2.09 5.87 0.63
C VAL A 51 -2.54 4.44 0.70
N LYS A 52 -2.92 3.85 -0.39
CA LYS A 52 -3.41 2.50 -0.37
C LYS A 52 -2.40 1.56 -0.97
N LEU A 53 -2.24 0.42 -0.36
CA LEU A 53 -1.34 -0.57 -0.88
C LEU A 53 -2.15 -1.70 -1.46
N LEU A 54 -1.86 -2.06 -2.68
CA LEU A 54 -2.62 -3.10 -3.32
C LEU A 54 -1.74 -4.28 -3.68
N VAL A 55 -2.29 -5.46 -3.61
CA VAL A 55 -1.58 -6.65 -3.99
C VAL A 55 -2.49 -7.44 -4.89
N ARG A 56 -2.00 -8.46 -5.54
CA ARG A 56 -2.84 -9.26 -6.39
C ARG A 56 -3.75 -10.05 -5.52
N ARG A 57 -4.94 -10.30 -5.99
CA ARG A 57 -5.86 -11.07 -5.21
C ARG A 57 -5.27 -12.37 -4.80
N THR A 58 -4.50 -12.99 -5.61
CA THR A 58 -3.96 -14.28 -5.26
C THR A 58 -2.90 -14.16 -4.19
N ASP A 59 -2.37 -12.96 -3.95
CA ASP A 59 -1.37 -12.79 -2.94
C ASP A 59 -1.91 -12.19 -1.65
N LEU A 60 -3.18 -11.95 -1.59
CA LEU A 60 -3.75 -11.24 -0.45
C LEU A 60 -3.51 -11.96 0.86
N GLU A 61 -3.72 -13.22 0.87
CA GLU A 61 -3.54 -13.94 2.11
C GLU A 61 -2.10 -14.02 2.51
N ALA A 62 -1.20 -14.21 1.56
CA ALA A 62 0.21 -14.25 1.88
C ALA A 62 0.66 -12.90 2.38
N ALA A 63 0.14 -11.82 1.81
CA ALA A 63 0.52 -10.50 2.24
C ALA A 63 0.04 -10.24 3.65
N ARG A 64 -1.15 -10.67 3.96
CA ARG A 64 -1.66 -10.47 5.28
C ARG A 64 -0.86 -11.25 6.27
N ALA A 65 -0.46 -12.44 5.92
CA ALA A 65 0.29 -13.25 6.83
C ALA A 65 1.65 -12.62 7.08
N ALA A 66 2.24 -12.04 6.06
CA ALA A 66 3.52 -11.42 6.26
C ALA A 66 3.43 -10.23 7.19
N LEU A 67 2.36 -9.50 7.12
CA LEU A 67 2.23 -8.36 7.97
C LEU A 67 1.85 -8.72 9.37
N LYS A 68 1.28 -9.88 9.56
CA LYS A 68 0.92 -10.27 10.84
C LYS A 68 2.00 -10.81 11.62
N GLN A 69 3.13 -11.01 11.11
CA GLN A 69 4.16 -11.58 11.80
C GLN A 69 4.62 -10.67 12.81
N GLU A 70 4.72 -10.85 13.84
CA GLU A 70 5.19 -10.02 14.81
C GLU A 70 5.95 -10.55 15.64
#